data_61f0ef85602e37f39e22e0fe95d809cc
#
_entry.id   61f0ef85602e37f39e22e0fe95d809cc
#
_cell.length_a   1.000
_cell.length_b   1.000
_cell.length_c   1.000
_cell.angle_alpha   90.00
_cell.angle_beta   90.00
_cell.angle_gamma   90.00
#
_symmetry.space_group_name_H-M   'P 1'
#
loop_
_entity.id
_entity.type
_entity.pdbx_description
1 polymer ?
#
loop_
_entity_poly.entity_id
_entity_poly.type
_entity_poly.pdbx_seq_one_letter_code
_entity_poly.pdbx_strand_id
1 'polypeptide(L)'
;GYGNRDISVWNSNGHNVLWIESSLLISPREQLRVLERIFSGRSGFSQRHVALLKECMRYESIGKIGFYGKTGTGRNHNTNRLEAWCVGFLEYPDGGIVYYAAHGADRKRDVLSSEIRDSIRQIVSKGQGGAASGNGNG
;
A
#
# COMPACT_ATOMS: atom_id res chain seq x y z
N GLY A 1 0.45 -17.86 -4.27
CA GLY A 1 1.75 -17.42 -3.80
C GLY A 1 1.79 -15.92 -3.61
N TYR A 2 2.86 -15.42 -3.04
CA TYR A 2 3.14 -14.00 -2.85
C TYR A 2 4.37 -13.66 -3.70
N GLY A 3 4.16 -12.92 -4.78
CA GLY A 3 5.23 -12.58 -5.73
C GLY A 3 5.74 -13.77 -6.54
N ASN A 4 6.99 -13.65 -7.01
CA ASN A 4 7.69 -14.68 -7.80
C ASN A 4 8.06 -15.91 -6.96
N ARG A 5 8.35 -17.02 -7.64
CA ARG A 5 8.72 -18.29 -6.99
C ARG A 5 10.21 -18.39 -6.66
N ASP A 6 11.02 -17.79 -7.49
CA ASP A 6 12.48 -17.81 -7.35
C ASP A 6 12.90 -16.63 -6.47
N ILE A 7 13.01 -16.88 -5.17
CA ILE A 7 13.30 -15.88 -4.16
C ILE A 7 14.61 -16.23 -3.46
N SER A 8 15.61 -15.37 -3.60
CA SER A 8 16.80 -15.40 -2.75
C SER A 8 16.50 -14.64 -1.45
N VAL A 9 16.63 -15.32 -0.33
CA VAL A 9 16.34 -14.74 1.00
C VAL A 9 17.56 -14.10 1.65
N TRP A 10 18.73 -14.24 1.06
CA TRP A 10 20.00 -13.77 1.64
C TRP A 10 20.62 -12.67 0.79
N ASN A 11 21.10 -11.62 1.42
CA ASN A 11 22.01 -10.67 0.78
C ASN A 11 23.48 -11.10 0.94
N SER A 12 24.40 -10.33 0.38
CA SER A 12 25.86 -10.58 0.47
C SER A 12 26.42 -10.66 1.89
N ASN A 13 25.70 -10.07 2.87
CA ASN A 13 26.09 -10.05 4.28
C ASN A 13 25.41 -11.16 5.10
N GLY A 14 24.71 -12.09 4.47
CA GLY A 14 24.01 -13.20 5.12
C GLY A 14 22.73 -12.81 5.87
N HIS A 15 22.16 -11.65 5.59
CA HIS A 15 20.92 -11.20 6.22
C HIS A 15 19.70 -11.58 5.34
N ASN A 16 18.62 -11.99 5.99
CA ASN A 16 17.35 -12.24 5.31
C ASN A 16 16.65 -10.91 5.02
N VAL A 17 16.72 -10.46 3.77
CA VAL A 17 16.22 -9.17 3.30
C VAL A 17 15.40 -9.30 2.02
N LEU A 18 14.72 -10.43 1.84
CA LEU A 18 14.00 -10.75 0.60
C LEU A 18 13.01 -9.66 0.14
N TRP A 19 12.54 -8.82 1.07
CA TRP A 19 11.61 -7.71 0.80
C TRP A 19 12.29 -6.34 0.63
N ILE A 20 13.61 -6.26 0.86
CA ILE A 20 14.39 -5.02 0.74
C ILE A 20 15.47 -5.25 -0.31
N GLU A 21 15.36 -4.56 -1.45
CA GLU A 21 16.39 -4.54 -2.50
C GLU A 21 16.85 -5.94 -2.96
N SER A 22 15.94 -6.92 -2.96
CA SER A 22 16.25 -8.33 -3.19
C SER A 22 15.43 -8.92 -4.34
N SER A 23 15.28 -10.24 -4.33
CA SER A 23 14.68 -11.01 -5.40
C SER A 23 13.16 -11.06 -5.40
N LEU A 24 12.49 -10.52 -4.37
CA LEU A 24 11.02 -10.50 -4.35
C LEU A 24 10.47 -9.53 -5.40
N LEU A 25 9.76 -10.08 -6.37
CA LEU A 25 9.03 -9.33 -7.39
C LEU A 25 7.53 -9.55 -7.19
N ILE A 26 6.80 -8.48 -6.99
CA ILE A 26 5.34 -8.50 -6.86
C ILE A 26 4.73 -7.31 -7.59
N SER A 27 3.69 -7.56 -8.36
CA SER A 27 2.96 -6.49 -9.04
C SER A 27 1.96 -5.78 -8.11
N PRO A 28 1.57 -4.52 -8.40
CA PRO A 28 0.50 -3.86 -7.67
C PRO A 28 -0.81 -4.66 -7.64
N ARG A 29 -1.15 -5.32 -8.75
CA ARG A 29 -2.34 -6.16 -8.85
C ARG A 29 -2.29 -7.38 -7.92
N GLU A 30 -1.13 -8.00 -7.76
CA GLU A 30 -0.96 -9.11 -6.81
C GLU A 30 -1.06 -8.61 -5.38
N GLN A 31 -0.49 -7.44 -5.06
CA GLN A 31 -0.63 -6.82 -3.74
C GLN A 31 -2.09 -6.55 -3.38
N LEU A 32 -2.90 -6.05 -4.31
CA LEU A 32 -4.33 -5.85 -4.09
C LEU A 32 -5.05 -7.15 -3.72
N ARG A 33 -4.77 -8.25 -4.45
CA ARG A 33 -5.35 -9.56 -4.17
C ARG A 33 -4.95 -10.10 -2.79
N VAL A 34 -3.70 -9.85 -2.38
CA VAL A 34 -3.21 -10.26 -1.05
C VAL A 34 -3.92 -9.50 0.05
N LEU A 35 -4.02 -8.17 -0.06
CA LEU A 35 -4.73 -7.33 0.90
C LEU A 35 -6.21 -7.73 1.02
N GLU A 36 -6.89 -7.85 -0.12
CA GLU A 36 -8.28 -8.30 -0.16
C GLU A 36 -8.46 -9.65 0.53
N ARG A 37 -7.61 -10.62 0.23
CA ARG A 37 -7.66 -11.95 0.84
C ARG A 37 -7.49 -11.90 2.36
N ILE A 38 -6.56 -11.06 2.86
CA ILE A 38 -6.32 -10.92 4.30
C ILE A 38 -7.53 -10.29 4.99
N PHE A 39 -7.98 -9.14 4.51
CA PHE A 39 -9.00 -8.34 5.19
C PHE A 39 -10.44 -8.77 4.91
N SER A 40 -10.68 -9.63 3.91
CA SER A 40 -11.97 -10.29 3.68
C SER A 40 -12.18 -11.59 4.48
N GLY A 41 -11.23 -11.95 5.36
CA GLY A 41 -11.31 -13.17 6.15
C GLY A 41 -10.96 -14.46 5.39
N ARG A 42 -10.47 -14.37 4.15
CA ARG A 42 -10.13 -15.53 3.30
C ARG A 42 -8.66 -15.97 3.37
N SER A 43 -7.88 -15.41 4.29
CA SER A 43 -6.44 -15.68 4.41
C SER A 43 -6.09 -16.91 5.22
N GLY A 44 -7.00 -17.38 6.09
CA GLY A 44 -6.71 -18.41 7.10
C GLY A 44 -6.03 -17.86 8.36
N PHE A 45 -5.73 -16.57 8.43
CA PHE A 45 -5.26 -15.93 9.67
C PHE A 45 -6.41 -15.72 10.65
N SER A 46 -6.13 -15.80 11.96
CA SER A 46 -7.13 -15.53 12.98
C SER A 46 -7.60 -14.07 12.90
N GLN A 47 -8.87 -13.83 13.24
CA GLN A 47 -9.44 -12.48 13.28
C GLN A 47 -8.66 -11.53 14.19
N ARG A 48 -8.12 -12.06 15.30
CA ARG A 48 -7.27 -11.29 16.21
C ARG A 48 -6.01 -10.78 15.51
N HIS A 49 -5.33 -11.62 14.73
CA HIS A 49 -4.12 -11.22 14.01
C HIS A 49 -4.43 -10.22 12.89
N VAL A 50 -5.55 -10.39 12.19
CA VAL A 50 -5.99 -9.43 11.17
C VAL A 50 -6.33 -8.07 11.79
N ALA A 51 -7.00 -8.05 12.96
CA ALA A 51 -7.27 -6.82 13.69
C ALA A 51 -6.01 -6.11 14.16
N LEU A 52 -5.02 -6.83 14.70
CA LEU A 52 -3.73 -6.28 15.08
C LEU A 52 -2.98 -5.70 13.86
N LEU A 53 -2.97 -6.41 12.73
CA LEU A 53 -2.39 -5.91 11.49
C LEU A 53 -3.06 -4.61 11.04
N LYS A 54 -4.39 -4.55 11.09
CA LYS A 54 -5.16 -3.34 10.78
C LYS A 54 -4.72 -2.17 11.64
N GLU A 55 -4.59 -2.36 12.95
CA GLU A 55 -4.11 -1.30 13.87
C GLU A 55 -2.68 -0.86 13.54
N CYS A 56 -1.77 -1.79 13.24
CA CYS A 56 -0.41 -1.47 12.82
C CYS A 56 -0.33 -0.69 11.50
N MET A 57 -1.35 -0.80 10.66
CA MET A 57 -1.45 -0.11 9.36
C MET A 57 -2.16 1.24 9.45
N ARG A 58 -2.68 1.63 10.61
CA ARG A 58 -3.48 2.86 10.76
C ARG A 58 -2.65 4.11 10.52
N TYR A 59 -3.13 4.95 9.61
CA TYR A 59 -2.70 6.33 9.44
C TYR A 59 -3.76 7.29 10.02
N GLU A 60 -3.42 8.58 10.06
CA GLU A 60 -4.40 9.63 10.34
C GLU A 60 -5.51 9.61 9.28
N SER A 61 -6.77 9.63 9.73
CA SER A 61 -7.95 9.58 8.86
C SER A 61 -8.01 10.76 7.88
N ILE A 62 -8.72 10.57 6.77
CA ILE A 62 -8.99 11.59 5.78
C ILE A 62 -10.45 11.99 5.93
N GLY A 63 -10.72 13.04 6.72
CA GLY A 63 -12.09 13.35 7.13
C GLY A 63 -12.71 12.19 7.91
N LYS A 64 -13.82 11.64 7.40
CA LYS A 64 -14.49 10.47 7.98
C LYS A 64 -14.00 9.11 7.44
N ILE A 65 -13.06 9.11 6.49
CA ILE A 65 -12.52 7.89 5.88
C ILE A 65 -11.36 7.38 6.72
N GLY A 66 -11.44 6.12 7.16
CA GLY A 66 -10.31 5.41 7.75
C GLY A 66 -9.22 5.18 6.70
N PHE A 67 -7.98 5.54 7.00
CA PHE A 67 -6.84 5.40 6.10
C PHE A 67 -5.82 4.44 6.69
N TYR A 68 -5.55 3.34 6.01
CA TYR A 68 -4.68 2.27 6.47
C TYR A 68 -3.66 1.92 5.40
N GLY A 69 -2.40 1.71 5.80
CA GLY A 69 -1.40 1.29 4.85
C GLY A 69 -0.03 0.99 5.44
N LYS A 70 0.86 0.54 4.57
CA LYS A 70 2.28 0.35 4.86
C LYS A 70 3.09 0.89 3.71
N THR A 71 4.05 1.71 4.04
CA THR A 71 5.02 2.28 3.10
C THR A 71 6.30 1.42 3.07
N GLY A 72 6.99 1.47 1.95
CA GLY A 72 8.32 0.92 1.77
C GLY A 72 9.10 1.74 0.75
N THR A 73 10.40 1.89 0.96
CA THR A 73 11.34 2.50 0.02
C THR A 73 12.50 1.56 -0.16
N GLY A 74 12.89 1.30 -1.40
CA GLY A 74 14.02 0.44 -1.76
C GLY A 74 14.77 1.01 -2.95
N ARG A 75 16.00 0.56 -3.12
CA ARG A 75 16.85 0.96 -4.26
C ARG A 75 16.66 0.01 -5.43
N ASN A 76 16.37 0.56 -6.59
CA ASN A 76 16.40 -0.19 -7.83
C ASN A 76 17.85 -0.26 -8.34
N HIS A 77 18.41 -1.46 -8.40
CA HIS A 77 19.79 -1.68 -8.79
C HIS A 77 20.09 -1.31 -10.26
N ASN A 78 19.08 -1.36 -11.13
CA ASN A 78 19.27 -1.03 -12.55
C ASN A 78 19.36 0.48 -12.78
N THR A 79 18.63 1.27 -12.01
CA THR A 79 18.57 2.73 -12.14
C THR A 79 19.42 3.45 -11.09
N ASN A 80 19.83 2.73 -10.05
CA ASN A 80 20.47 3.26 -8.82
C ASN A 80 19.63 4.37 -8.16
N ARG A 81 18.29 4.31 -8.27
CA ARG A 81 17.34 5.26 -7.69
C ARG A 81 16.47 4.60 -6.64
N LEU A 82 16.03 5.38 -5.69
CA LEU A 82 15.03 4.95 -4.73
C LEU A 82 13.65 4.90 -5.41
N GLU A 83 12.98 3.79 -5.22
CA GLU A 83 11.59 3.54 -5.60
C GLU A 83 10.77 3.29 -4.34
N ALA A 84 9.52 3.65 -4.39
CA ALA A 84 8.67 3.61 -3.21
C ALA A 84 7.34 2.92 -3.46
N TRP A 85 6.84 2.29 -2.41
CA TRP A 85 5.54 1.64 -2.35
C TRP A 85 4.69 2.22 -1.22
N CYS A 86 3.39 2.25 -1.46
CA CYS A 86 2.39 2.40 -0.41
C CYS A 86 1.22 1.48 -0.74
N VAL A 87 0.92 0.54 0.15
CA VAL A 87 -0.15 -0.45 -0.04
C VAL A 87 -1.09 -0.42 1.16
N GLY A 88 -2.39 -0.60 0.93
CA GLY A 88 -3.34 -0.54 2.03
C GLY A 88 -4.78 -0.50 1.59
N PHE A 89 -5.63 0.11 2.41
CA PHE A 89 -7.05 0.26 2.13
C PHE A 89 -7.63 1.51 2.79
N LEU A 90 -8.76 1.92 2.26
CA LEU A 90 -9.63 2.97 2.78
C LEU A 90 -10.90 2.31 3.31
N GLU A 91 -11.39 2.77 4.44
CA GLU A 91 -12.63 2.31 5.04
C GLU A 91 -13.61 3.49 5.11
N TYR A 92 -14.67 3.41 4.34
CA TYR A 92 -15.68 4.45 4.21
C TYR A 92 -16.73 4.34 5.33
N PRO A 93 -17.41 5.45 5.69
CA PRO A 93 -18.43 5.45 6.75
C PRO A 93 -19.62 4.51 6.49
N ASP A 94 -19.90 4.19 5.23
CA ASP A 94 -20.95 3.25 4.82
C ASP A 94 -20.51 1.77 4.91
N GLY A 95 -19.29 1.52 5.38
CA GLY A 95 -18.68 0.18 5.45
C GLY A 95 -17.98 -0.27 4.18
N GLY A 96 -17.97 0.55 3.13
CA GLY A 96 -17.24 0.27 1.90
C GLY A 96 -15.73 0.23 2.14
N ILE A 97 -15.04 -0.74 1.51
CA ILE A 97 -13.59 -0.87 1.57
C ILE A 97 -13.01 -0.75 0.17
N VAL A 98 -12.03 0.14 0.00
CA VAL A 98 -11.28 0.29 -1.25
C VAL A 98 -9.81 -0.03 -0.99
N TYR A 99 -9.31 -1.08 -1.61
CA TYR A 99 -7.89 -1.45 -1.54
C TYR A 99 -7.07 -0.65 -2.54
N TYR A 100 -5.85 -0.28 -2.15
CA TYR A 100 -4.92 0.40 -3.02
C TYR A 100 -3.52 -0.20 -2.95
N ALA A 101 -2.80 -0.13 -4.06
CA ALA A 101 -1.38 -0.44 -4.17
C ALA A 101 -0.75 0.55 -5.13
N ALA A 102 0.09 1.43 -4.62
CA ALA A 102 0.77 2.46 -5.38
C ALA A 102 2.28 2.22 -5.35
N HIS A 103 2.89 2.32 -6.51
CA HIS A 103 4.34 2.24 -6.71
C HIS A 103 4.79 3.48 -7.46
N GLY A 104 5.84 4.10 -6.98
CA GLY A 104 6.48 5.26 -7.62
C GLY A 104 7.93 4.98 -7.94
N ALA A 105 8.31 5.27 -9.18
CA ALA A 105 9.67 5.17 -9.69
C ALA A 105 9.95 6.33 -10.64
N ASP A 106 11.18 6.87 -10.65
CA ASP A 106 11.62 7.90 -11.55
C ASP A 106 13.07 7.63 -11.96
N ARG A 107 13.40 7.85 -13.23
CA ARG A 107 14.77 7.65 -13.74
C ARG A 107 15.72 8.80 -13.39
N LYS A 108 15.19 9.96 -13.05
CA LYS A 108 15.96 11.20 -12.85
C LYS A 108 16.14 11.57 -11.38
N ARG A 109 15.22 11.13 -10.51
CA ARG A 109 15.25 11.43 -9.07
C ARG A 109 14.83 10.23 -8.21
N ASP A 110 15.15 10.30 -6.94
CA ASP A 110 14.64 9.39 -5.94
C ASP A 110 13.16 9.66 -5.65
N VAL A 111 12.38 8.60 -5.41
CA VAL A 111 10.99 8.67 -4.99
C VAL A 111 10.88 8.11 -3.58
N LEU A 112 10.30 8.89 -2.67
CA LEU A 112 10.13 8.50 -1.27
C LEU A 112 8.73 7.98 -1.00
N SER A 113 8.60 7.07 -0.06
CA SER A 113 7.32 6.46 0.30
C SER A 113 6.34 7.44 0.92
N SER A 114 6.81 8.51 1.55
CA SER A 114 5.98 9.63 2.02
C SER A 114 5.26 10.33 0.87
N GLU A 115 5.97 10.58 -0.26
CA GLU A 115 5.38 11.20 -1.45
C GLU A 115 4.22 10.37 -2.00
N ILE A 116 4.39 9.03 -2.06
CA ILE A 116 3.35 8.12 -2.54
C ILE A 116 2.15 8.14 -1.60
N ARG A 117 2.38 8.01 -0.28
CA ARG A 117 1.31 8.09 0.72
C ARG A 117 0.53 9.41 0.62
N ASP A 118 1.24 10.52 0.53
CA ASP A 118 0.63 11.86 0.51
C ASP A 118 -0.13 12.10 -0.81
N SER A 119 0.34 11.52 -1.92
CA SER A 119 -0.40 11.52 -3.19
C SER A 119 -1.73 10.77 -3.09
N ILE A 120 -1.75 9.60 -2.42
CA ILE A 120 -3.00 8.86 -2.17
C ILE A 120 -3.94 9.71 -1.31
N ARG A 121 -3.45 10.31 -0.23
CA ARG A 121 -4.23 11.22 0.64
C ARG A 121 -4.86 12.35 -0.17
N GLN A 122 -4.11 13.01 -1.04
CA GLN A 122 -4.60 14.10 -1.87
C GLN A 122 -5.69 13.66 -2.86
N ILE A 123 -5.51 12.50 -3.51
CA ILE A 123 -6.52 11.95 -4.42
C ILE A 123 -7.84 11.71 -3.70
N VAL A 124 -7.78 11.08 -2.53
CA VAL A 124 -8.97 10.77 -1.72
C VAL A 124 -9.65 12.06 -1.21
N SER A 125 -8.87 13.03 -0.72
CA SER A 125 -9.40 14.33 -0.26
C SER A 125 -10.13 15.10 -1.36
N LYS A 126 -9.56 15.12 -2.58
CA LYS A 126 -10.21 15.78 -3.74
C LYS A 126 -11.51 15.10 -4.15
N GLY A 127 -11.56 13.76 -4.07
CA GLY A 127 -12.78 12.99 -4.35
C GLY A 127 -13.94 13.31 -3.40
N GLN A 128 -13.64 13.67 -2.15
CA GLN A 128 -14.65 14.11 -1.17
C GLN A 128 -15.22 15.50 -1.48
N GLY A 129 -14.37 16.43 -1.96
CA GLY A 129 -14.81 17.79 -2.31
C GLY A 129 -15.75 17.86 -3.51
N GLY A 130 -15.61 16.95 -4.48
CA GLY A 130 -16.47 16.86 -5.66
C GLY A 130 -17.89 16.33 -5.40
N ALA A 131 -18.06 15.52 -4.36
CA ALA A 131 -19.37 14.97 -3.99
C ALA A 131 -20.24 15.97 -3.19
N ALA A 132 -19.63 16.98 -2.57
CA ALA A 132 -20.35 17.99 -1.77
C ALA A 132 -20.96 19.13 -2.62
N SER A 133 -20.51 19.31 -3.87
CA SER A 133 -20.98 20.40 -4.76
C SER A 133 -22.10 20.00 -5.71
N GLY A 134 -22.60 18.77 -5.65
CA GLY A 134 -23.62 18.24 -6.57
C GLY A 134 -25.08 18.26 -6.08
N ASN A 135 -25.38 18.76 -4.88
CA ASN A 135 -26.75 18.79 -4.33
C ASN A 135 -27.21 20.23 -4.02
N GLY A 136 -27.44 21.00 -5.08
CA GLY A 136 -28.03 22.33 -4.96
C GLY A 136 -28.51 22.84 -6.29
N ASN A 137 -29.59 22.24 -6.79
CA ASN A 137 -30.64 22.93 -7.57
C ASN A 137 -31.65 21.89 -8.09
N GLY A 138 -32.84 21.98 -7.54
CA GLY A 138 -34.00 21.27 -8.05
C GLY A 138 -35.17 21.51 -7.13
#